data_c55a4e818f5b82278f5d9cb577169159
#
_entry.id   c55a4e818f5b82278f5d9cb577169159
#
_cell.length_a   1.000
_cell.length_b   1.000
_cell.length_c   1.000
_cell.angle_alpha   90.00
_cell.angle_beta   90.00
_cell.angle_gamma   90.00
#
_symmetry.space_group_name_H-M   'P 1'
#
loop_
_entity.id
_entity.type
_entity.pdbx_description
1 polymer ?
#
loop_
_entity_poly.entity_id
_entity_poly.type
_entity_poly.pdbx_seq_one_letter_code
_entity_poly.pdbx_strand_id
1 'polypeptide(L)'
;MHRAAPSSNPIKAMTKLRSSSRSAILVRGFAISVVVALGACKKSTDPTLVIETAPVERRSIVLSAQANGTVEPIDIVEVKSKASGTIIKMPVDVGSKVKVGDLLVQIDPRTVQNNYTQAAADLSSATVARSVALSQRNRSAELYKEKIITAVEMEAATVAFASADANVIKARTDLSTARLQLEDATITAPTNGTVISRPVSVGTVITSASTAASGGTAILDMADLSKVRMRAFVNETDIGNVKAGQTAVVTVDAFPNRRFVGIVEQVQPEAVVQSSVTMFPVLVSLDNSDGSLMPGMNGQVVMDILRKDNVLAVPSDAIRNARDAATVAPVLGVTPDSLKAAQAAARGARAAGAGESASVGDTTRRRRFGAASSTAQGAASSTASSTGRRGGGAGAGGFAGAAGAGAGGAGAAGTGGRAGGAMFVFVKTGDKYSARVVRLGVSDFDYSEILSGVRQGEQVALLGPAVLQAQRDQLQARVRAGAGGGLQQQTTPAAGAGGAGGAGGARGGGGGGGRPPGN
;
A
#
# COMPACT_ATOMS: atom_id res chain seq x y z
N MET A 1 36.59 51.61 7.00
CA MET A 1 37.93 51.36 7.53
C MET A 1 38.36 49.97 7.18
N HIS A 2 39.32 49.90 6.34
CA HIS A 2 40.47 48.98 6.14
C HIS A 2 40.16 47.53 5.72
N ARG A 3 40.39 47.22 4.44
CA ARG A 3 41.67 46.78 3.76
C ARG A 3 42.09 45.37 4.22
N ALA A 4 42.50 44.36 3.45
CA ALA A 4 42.99 44.34 2.06
C ALA A 4 43.17 42.85 1.68
N ALA A 5 43.03 42.52 0.45
CA ALA A 5 43.71 41.39 -0.24
C ALA A 5 45.20 41.80 -0.46
N PRO A 6 46.05 41.08 -1.18
CA PRO A 6 46.02 39.91 -2.04
C PRO A 6 47.36 39.14 -2.16
N SER A 7 47.51 38.34 -3.22
CA SER A 7 48.72 38.00 -3.98
C SER A 7 49.36 36.64 -3.69
N SER A 8 49.97 35.85 -4.55
CA SER A 8 50.40 36.04 -5.94
C SER A 8 51.09 34.75 -6.43
N ASN A 9 50.91 34.44 -7.67
CA ASN A 9 51.81 33.60 -8.50
C ASN A 9 53.24 34.11 -8.58
N PRO A 10 54.27 33.36 -8.96
CA PRO A 10 54.70 33.26 -10.36
C PRO A 10 55.39 31.92 -10.78
N ILE A 11 55.25 31.44 -11.96
CA ILE A 11 55.93 31.62 -13.27
C ILE A 11 57.49 31.59 -13.23
N LYS A 12 58.03 30.76 -14.07
CA LYS A 12 59.21 30.87 -14.98
C LYS A 12 60.00 29.57 -15.03
N ALA A 13 60.47 29.06 -16.06
CA ALA A 13 60.70 29.38 -17.47
C ALA A 13 61.95 28.64 -17.93
N MET A 14 61.93 28.20 -19.15
CA MET A 14 63.03 28.13 -20.15
C MET A 14 64.29 27.29 -19.81
N THR A 15 64.87 26.47 -20.69
CA THR A 15 65.46 26.83 -21.98
C THR A 15 66.06 25.61 -22.67
N LYS A 16 65.81 25.44 -23.94
CA LYS A 16 66.66 25.22 -25.13
C LYS A 16 68.05 24.55 -24.99
N LEU A 17 68.38 23.57 -25.85
CA LEU A 17 69.25 23.70 -27.03
C LEU A 17 69.62 22.33 -27.63
N ARG A 18 69.36 22.19 -28.91
CA ARG A 18 70.24 21.96 -30.10
C ARG A 18 71.08 20.70 -30.11
N SER A 19 70.94 19.92 -31.11
CA SER A 19 71.31 19.86 -32.52
C SER A 19 72.25 18.68 -32.81
N SER A 20 71.94 18.06 -33.95
CA SER A 20 72.80 17.44 -34.95
C SER A 20 73.54 16.16 -34.59
N SER A 21 73.18 15.11 -35.29
CA SER A 21 74.02 14.55 -36.37
C SER A 21 73.32 13.39 -37.08
N ARG A 22 73.30 13.60 -38.35
CA ARG A 22 72.85 12.63 -39.34
C ARG A 22 73.97 11.61 -39.60
N SER A 23 73.51 10.39 -40.00
CA SER A 23 74.24 9.44 -40.80
C SER A 23 75.20 8.50 -40.03
N ALA A 24 74.70 7.33 -39.88
CA ALA A 24 75.35 6.04 -40.02
C ALA A 24 74.67 5.04 -39.09
N ILE A 25 73.89 4.18 -39.66
CA ILE A 25 73.53 2.82 -39.18
C ILE A 25 72.29 2.36 -39.97
N LEU A 26 72.51 2.15 -41.23
CA LEU A 26 71.51 1.49 -42.09
C LEU A 26 71.82 0.00 -42.35
N VAL A 27 72.78 -0.55 -41.64
CA VAL A 27 73.17 -1.97 -41.88
C VAL A 27 73.07 -2.85 -40.60
N ARG A 28 72.84 -2.28 -39.43
CA ARG A 28 72.64 -3.08 -38.20
C ARG A 28 71.17 -3.32 -37.78
N GLY A 29 70.23 -2.79 -38.53
CA GLY A 29 68.79 -2.92 -38.23
C GLY A 29 68.09 -4.20 -38.68
N PHE A 30 68.71 -4.98 -39.60
CA PHE A 30 68.07 -6.17 -40.17
C PHE A 30 68.31 -7.47 -39.40
N ALA A 31 69.39 -7.54 -38.59
CA ALA A 31 69.71 -8.74 -37.81
C ALA A 31 69.00 -8.76 -36.44
N ILE A 32 68.56 -7.61 -35.93
CA ILE A 32 67.85 -7.51 -34.61
C ILE A 32 66.33 -7.73 -34.82
N SER A 33 65.80 -7.49 -36.02
CA SER A 33 64.36 -7.65 -36.29
C SER A 33 63.91 -9.14 -36.40
N VAL A 34 64.83 -10.06 -36.70
CA VAL A 34 64.47 -11.50 -36.79
C VAL A 34 64.51 -12.20 -35.42
N VAL A 35 65.30 -11.71 -34.47
CA VAL A 35 65.37 -12.30 -33.11
C VAL A 35 64.20 -11.83 -32.20
N VAL A 36 63.58 -10.67 -32.49
CA VAL A 36 62.42 -10.19 -31.77
C VAL A 36 61.11 -10.86 -32.24
N ALA A 37 61.08 -11.42 -33.46
CA ALA A 37 59.89 -12.11 -33.96
C ALA A 37 59.72 -13.57 -33.47
N LEU A 38 60.72 -14.17 -32.84
CA LEU A 38 60.61 -15.53 -32.26
C LEU A 38 60.36 -15.58 -30.76
N GLY A 39 60.26 -14.41 -30.06
CA GLY A 39 60.00 -14.35 -28.62
C GLY A 39 58.60 -13.97 -28.22
N ALA A 40 57.65 -13.76 -29.13
CA ALA A 40 56.32 -13.26 -28.85
C ALA A 40 55.20 -14.34 -28.80
N CYS A 41 55.55 -15.57 -28.45
CA CYS A 41 54.53 -16.49 -27.91
C CYS A 41 54.45 -16.28 -26.37
N LYS A 42 54.02 -15.10 -25.95
CA LYS A 42 53.44 -14.98 -24.61
C LYS A 42 52.15 -15.80 -24.62
N LYS A 43 52.18 -16.96 -24.00
CA LYS A 43 51.03 -17.67 -23.50
C LYS A 43 50.16 -16.62 -22.81
N SER A 44 49.04 -16.26 -23.38
CA SER A 44 48.00 -15.47 -22.71
C SER A 44 47.60 -16.27 -21.47
N THR A 45 48.12 -15.85 -20.34
CA THR A 45 47.58 -16.30 -19.08
C THR A 45 46.18 -15.72 -19.04
N ASP A 46 45.20 -16.58 -19.31
CA ASP A 46 43.80 -16.22 -19.07
C ASP A 46 43.73 -15.64 -17.63
N PRO A 47 43.12 -14.48 -17.44
CA PRO A 47 42.99 -13.92 -16.11
C PRO A 47 42.20 -14.95 -15.29
N THR A 48 42.87 -15.58 -14.34
CA THR A 48 42.22 -16.43 -13.35
C THR A 48 41.19 -15.58 -12.64
N LEU A 49 39.93 -15.87 -12.94
CA LEU A 49 38.78 -15.28 -12.28
C LEU A 49 38.90 -15.55 -10.77
N VAL A 50 39.17 -14.52 -10.00
CA VAL A 50 39.08 -14.60 -8.55
C VAL A 50 37.58 -14.60 -8.23
N ILE A 51 37.02 -15.79 -7.98
CA ILE A 51 35.63 -15.94 -7.57
C ILE A 51 35.58 -15.73 -6.07
N GLU A 52 34.92 -14.67 -5.65
CA GLU A 52 34.63 -14.41 -4.25
C GLU A 52 33.81 -15.56 -3.66
N THR A 53 34.11 -15.93 -2.42
CA THR A 53 33.36 -16.94 -1.68
C THR A 53 32.88 -16.36 -0.37
N ALA A 54 31.68 -16.73 0.03
CA ALA A 54 31.09 -16.38 1.31
C ALA A 54 30.88 -17.64 2.16
N PRO A 55 31.11 -17.57 3.47
CA PRO A 55 30.81 -18.69 4.37
C PRO A 55 29.31 -18.85 4.56
N VAL A 56 28.87 -20.09 4.73
CA VAL A 56 27.52 -20.42 5.15
C VAL A 56 27.42 -20.25 6.65
N GLU A 57 26.69 -19.24 7.10
CA GLU A 57 26.58 -18.87 8.50
C GLU A 57 25.14 -18.95 9.00
N ARG A 58 24.99 -19.01 10.33
CA ARG A 58 23.67 -18.84 10.93
C ARG A 58 23.39 -17.37 11.19
N ARG A 59 22.26 -16.91 10.64
CA ARG A 59 21.81 -15.52 10.77
C ARG A 59 20.30 -15.47 11.05
N SER A 60 19.83 -14.30 11.47
CA SER A 60 18.40 -14.00 11.47
C SER A 60 18.01 -13.45 10.10
N ILE A 61 16.95 -14.00 9.54
CA ILE A 61 16.35 -13.52 8.29
C ILE A 61 15.00 -12.90 8.65
N VAL A 62 14.79 -11.66 8.21
CA VAL A 62 13.54 -10.91 8.42
C VAL A 62 12.91 -10.65 7.06
N LEU A 63 11.74 -11.25 6.84
CA LEU A 63 10.91 -10.91 5.70
C LEU A 63 10.06 -9.70 6.07
N SER A 64 10.20 -8.62 5.35
CA SER A 64 9.44 -7.39 5.57
C SER A 64 8.60 -7.01 4.36
N ALA A 65 7.39 -6.48 4.62
CA ALA A 65 6.61 -5.79 3.61
C ALA A 65 6.88 -4.29 3.69
N GLN A 66 7.04 -3.68 2.53
CA GLN A 66 7.22 -2.23 2.40
C GLN A 66 5.96 -1.64 1.79
N ALA A 67 5.49 -0.54 2.33
CA ALA A 67 4.31 0.16 1.86
C ALA A 67 4.47 1.66 2.03
N ASN A 68 3.94 2.43 1.10
CA ASN A 68 3.84 3.87 1.24
C ASN A 68 2.50 4.23 1.87
N GLY A 69 2.47 5.33 2.60
CA GLY A 69 1.26 5.77 3.26
C GLY A 69 1.31 7.22 3.70
N THR A 70 0.24 7.64 4.35
CA THR A 70 0.07 9.00 4.87
C THR A 70 -0.26 8.96 6.35
N VAL A 71 0.27 9.93 7.09
CA VAL A 71 -0.05 10.12 8.50
C VAL A 71 -1.42 10.76 8.62
N GLU A 72 -2.28 10.18 9.45
CA GLU A 72 -3.62 10.71 9.76
C GLU A 72 -3.85 10.69 11.28
N PRO A 73 -4.70 11.57 11.82
CA PRO A 73 -5.11 11.47 13.22
C PRO A 73 -5.97 10.21 13.41
N ILE A 74 -6.07 9.74 14.66
CA ILE A 74 -6.92 8.60 14.98
C ILE A 74 -8.38 8.97 14.78
N ASP A 75 -8.80 10.09 15.38
CA ASP A 75 -10.16 10.59 15.28
C ASP A 75 -10.15 12.07 14.90
N ILE A 76 -11.04 12.46 14.01
CA ILE A 76 -11.30 13.85 13.65
C ILE A 76 -12.68 14.21 14.19
N VAL A 77 -12.72 15.25 15.01
CA VAL A 77 -13.95 15.81 15.53
C VAL A 77 -14.32 17.04 14.71
N GLU A 78 -15.35 16.90 13.89
CA GLU A 78 -15.93 18.01 13.14
C GLU A 78 -16.89 18.78 14.06
N VAL A 79 -16.52 20.01 14.39
CA VAL A 79 -17.34 20.89 15.24
C VAL A 79 -18.32 21.64 14.36
N LYS A 80 -19.62 21.38 14.58
CA LYS A 80 -20.74 22.04 13.90
C LYS A 80 -21.53 22.89 14.86
N SER A 81 -22.17 23.95 14.33
CA SER A 81 -23.06 24.79 15.13
C SER A 81 -24.42 24.16 15.31
N LYS A 82 -24.98 24.26 16.54
CA LYS A 82 -26.37 24.00 16.81
C LYS A 82 -27.26 25.25 16.68
N ALA A 83 -26.65 26.44 16.71
CA ALA A 83 -27.33 27.72 16.52
C ALA A 83 -27.03 28.30 15.14
N SER A 84 -27.96 29.08 14.59
CA SER A 84 -27.77 29.85 13.36
C SER A 84 -27.48 31.29 13.71
N GLY A 85 -26.60 31.96 12.95
CA GLY A 85 -26.28 33.35 13.14
C GLY A 85 -24.92 33.77 12.59
N THR A 86 -24.51 35.00 12.85
CA THR A 86 -23.21 35.53 12.42
C THR A 86 -22.16 35.28 13.51
N ILE A 87 -20.99 34.83 13.11
CA ILE A 87 -19.84 34.66 13.99
C ILE A 87 -19.30 36.05 14.38
N ILE A 88 -19.33 36.39 15.67
CA ILE A 88 -18.80 37.65 16.17
C ILE A 88 -17.41 37.52 16.78
N LYS A 89 -17.06 36.35 17.30
CA LYS A 89 -15.75 36.10 17.90
C LYS A 89 -15.30 34.67 17.66
N MET A 90 -14.01 34.53 17.34
CA MET A 90 -13.35 33.24 17.12
C MET A 90 -11.89 33.37 17.57
N PRO A 91 -11.56 33.01 18.81
CA PRO A 91 -10.23 33.24 19.39
C PRO A 91 -9.22 32.16 18.99
N VAL A 92 -9.64 31.15 18.22
CA VAL A 92 -8.80 30.01 17.81
C VAL A 92 -8.48 30.07 16.31
N ASP A 93 -7.26 29.66 15.98
CA ASP A 93 -6.77 29.51 14.60
C ASP A 93 -6.27 28.09 14.36
N VAL A 94 -6.00 27.76 13.08
CA VAL A 94 -5.39 26.49 12.68
C VAL A 94 -4.07 26.31 13.41
N GLY A 95 -3.84 25.13 14.00
CA GLY A 95 -2.68 24.84 14.84
C GLY A 95 -2.84 25.19 16.32
N SER A 96 -3.91 25.87 16.74
CA SER A 96 -4.18 26.16 18.14
C SER A 96 -4.48 24.90 18.94
N LYS A 97 -3.85 24.73 20.08
CA LYS A 97 -4.16 23.66 21.05
C LYS A 97 -5.29 24.12 21.95
N VAL A 98 -6.34 23.33 22.04
CA VAL A 98 -7.55 23.62 22.83
C VAL A 98 -7.82 22.50 23.80
N LYS A 99 -8.41 22.88 24.95
CA LYS A 99 -8.88 21.96 25.99
C LYS A 99 -10.40 21.89 26.00
N VAL A 100 -10.92 20.83 26.57
CA VAL A 100 -12.38 20.71 26.82
C VAL A 100 -12.91 21.96 27.52
N GLY A 101 -13.95 22.57 26.95
CA GLY A 101 -14.59 23.75 27.45
C GLY A 101 -14.02 25.10 26.97
N ASP A 102 -12.88 25.10 26.27
CA ASP A 102 -12.32 26.33 25.70
C ASP A 102 -13.27 26.91 24.64
N LEU A 103 -13.39 28.23 24.62
CA LEU A 103 -14.23 28.94 23.65
C LEU A 103 -13.63 28.81 22.24
N LEU A 104 -14.39 28.21 21.36
CA LEU A 104 -14.03 28.11 19.94
C LEU A 104 -14.64 29.23 19.11
N VAL A 105 -15.97 29.40 19.24
CA VAL A 105 -16.72 30.38 18.45
C VAL A 105 -17.84 30.94 19.29
N GLN A 106 -18.08 32.24 19.12
CA GLN A 106 -19.25 32.91 19.63
C GLN A 106 -20.09 33.47 18.49
N ILE A 107 -21.32 33.03 18.43
CA ILE A 107 -22.35 33.50 17.49
C ILE A 107 -23.03 34.72 18.15
N ASP A 108 -23.60 35.62 17.35
CA ASP A 108 -24.34 36.78 17.84
C ASP A 108 -25.53 36.35 18.73
N PRO A 109 -25.46 36.61 20.06
CA PRO A 109 -26.46 36.11 20.97
C PRO A 109 -27.70 37.00 21.07
N ARG A 110 -27.74 38.17 20.40
CA ARG A 110 -28.77 39.20 20.61
C ARG A 110 -30.18 38.65 20.44
N THR A 111 -30.44 37.91 19.39
CA THR A 111 -31.77 37.36 19.11
C THR A 111 -32.16 36.27 20.14
N VAL A 112 -31.26 35.34 20.44
CA VAL A 112 -31.53 34.26 21.40
C VAL A 112 -31.57 34.78 22.84
N GLN A 113 -30.82 35.84 23.18
CA GLN A 113 -30.88 36.54 24.43
C GLN A 113 -32.24 37.22 24.65
N ASN A 114 -32.77 37.87 23.60
CA ASN A 114 -34.11 38.47 23.63
C ASN A 114 -35.19 37.42 23.86
N ASN A 115 -35.10 36.26 23.15
CA ASN A 115 -36.02 35.14 23.33
C ASN A 115 -35.96 34.58 24.77
N TYR A 116 -34.76 34.44 25.33
CA TYR A 116 -34.58 34.01 26.70
C TYR A 116 -35.24 34.99 27.68
N THR A 117 -35.03 36.31 27.51
CA THR A 117 -35.61 37.33 28.34
C THR A 117 -37.14 37.35 28.28
N GLN A 118 -37.68 37.17 27.05
CA GLN A 118 -39.12 37.05 26.86
C GLN A 118 -39.70 35.82 27.57
N ALA A 119 -39.11 34.65 27.37
CA ALA A 119 -39.57 33.43 28.04
C ALA A 119 -39.47 33.50 29.56
N ALA A 120 -38.48 34.23 30.08
CA ALA A 120 -38.37 34.49 31.54
C ALA A 120 -39.51 35.36 32.05
N ALA A 121 -39.90 36.41 31.30
CA ALA A 121 -41.04 37.26 31.61
C ALA A 121 -42.37 36.49 31.56
N ASP A 122 -42.54 35.61 30.57
CA ASP A 122 -43.74 34.76 30.42
C ASP A 122 -43.87 33.78 31.60
N LEU A 123 -42.77 33.18 32.04
CA LEU A 123 -42.76 32.31 33.23
C LEU A 123 -43.14 33.09 34.49
N SER A 124 -42.60 34.32 34.65
CA SER A 124 -42.96 35.19 35.77
C SER A 124 -44.44 35.49 35.78
N SER A 125 -45.00 35.89 34.63
CA SER A 125 -46.43 36.15 34.46
C SER A 125 -47.29 34.91 34.78
N ALA A 126 -46.93 33.75 34.25
CA ALA A 126 -47.64 32.50 34.52
C ALA A 126 -47.59 32.12 36.01
N THR A 127 -46.46 32.37 36.66
CA THR A 127 -46.30 32.08 38.10
C THR A 127 -47.21 32.97 38.95
N VAL A 128 -47.33 34.25 38.60
CA VAL A 128 -48.27 35.17 39.27
C VAL A 128 -49.69 34.74 39.04
N ALA A 129 -50.07 34.42 37.82
CA ALA A 129 -51.44 33.93 37.49
C ALA A 129 -51.80 32.65 38.27
N ARG A 130 -50.83 31.71 38.40
CA ARG A 130 -51.02 30.51 39.23
C ARG A 130 -51.24 30.86 40.71
N SER A 131 -50.47 31.82 41.26
CA SER A 131 -50.61 32.25 42.68
C SER A 131 -51.98 32.86 42.93
N VAL A 132 -52.48 33.68 42.01
CA VAL A 132 -53.85 34.25 42.06
C VAL A 132 -54.89 33.13 41.95
N ALA A 133 -54.81 32.21 41.02
CA ALA A 133 -55.74 31.08 40.88
C ALA A 133 -55.71 30.18 42.14
N LEU A 134 -54.55 29.93 42.74
CA LEU A 134 -54.39 29.17 43.95
C LEU A 134 -55.13 29.86 45.11
N SER A 135 -54.92 31.18 45.27
CA SER A 135 -55.61 31.97 46.32
C SER A 135 -57.14 31.97 46.11
N GLN A 136 -57.59 32.05 44.86
CA GLN A 136 -59.02 31.96 44.52
C GLN A 136 -59.61 30.58 44.87
N ARG A 137 -58.89 29.48 44.44
CA ARG A 137 -59.31 28.11 44.78
C ARG A 137 -59.39 27.89 46.28
N ASN A 138 -58.41 28.40 47.07
CA ASN A 138 -58.41 28.25 48.49
C ASN A 138 -59.58 29.03 49.16
N ARG A 139 -59.89 30.25 48.67
CA ARG A 139 -61.06 31.01 49.14
C ARG A 139 -62.37 30.27 48.81
N SER A 140 -62.50 29.77 47.57
CA SER A 140 -63.67 28.98 47.16
C SER A 140 -63.81 27.69 47.98
N ALA A 141 -62.71 27.02 48.34
CA ALA A 141 -62.75 25.84 49.21
C ALA A 141 -63.28 26.16 50.65
N GLU A 142 -62.94 27.30 51.24
CA GLU A 142 -63.45 27.69 52.49
C GLU A 142 -64.96 28.02 52.40
N LEU A 143 -65.38 28.84 51.44
CA LEU A 143 -66.79 29.18 51.23
C LEU A 143 -67.65 27.92 50.89
N TYR A 144 -67.11 26.93 50.21
CA TYR A 144 -67.79 25.67 49.94
C TYR A 144 -67.98 24.85 51.23
N LYS A 145 -66.98 24.80 52.10
CA LYS A 145 -67.14 24.17 53.45
C LYS A 145 -68.25 24.80 54.29
N GLU A 146 -68.38 26.11 54.20
CA GLU A 146 -69.44 26.85 54.84
C GLU A 146 -70.79 26.81 54.12
N LYS A 147 -70.89 26.05 52.95
CA LYS A 147 -72.07 25.90 52.11
C LYS A 147 -72.56 27.19 51.46
N ILE A 148 -71.66 28.18 51.28
CA ILE A 148 -72.02 29.51 50.72
C ILE A 148 -72.01 29.45 49.19
N ILE A 149 -71.18 28.60 48.59
CA ILE A 149 -71.07 28.40 47.11
C ILE A 149 -71.45 27.00 46.73
N THR A 150 -71.74 26.80 45.39
CA THR A 150 -72.12 25.54 44.85
C THR A 150 -70.91 24.67 44.55
N ALA A 151 -71.11 23.35 44.39
CA ALA A 151 -70.05 22.40 43.94
C ALA A 151 -69.47 22.79 42.58
N VAL A 152 -70.30 23.28 41.65
CA VAL A 152 -69.86 23.71 40.29
C VAL A 152 -68.93 24.92 40.38
N GLU A 153 -69.16 25.87 41.25
CA GLU A 153 -68.25 27.02 41.44
C GLU A 153 -66.93 26.64 42.09
N MET A 154 -66.93 25.67 43.01
CA MET A 154 -65.70 25.12 43.57
C MET A 154 -64.90 24.33 42.49
N GLU A 155 -65.57 23.53 41.67
CA GLU A 155 -64.97 22.80 40.56
C GLU A 155 -64.38 23.77 39.55
N ALA A 156 -65.10 24.82 39.17
CA ALA A 156 -64.57 25.84 38.26
C ALA A 156 -63.29 26.52 38.79
N ALA A 157 -63.20 26.83 40.10
CA ALA A 157 -61.98 27.38 40.72
C ALA A 157 -60.81 26.36 40.70
N THR A 158 -61.12 25.07 40.84
CA THR A 158 -60.12 24.00 40.79
C THR A 158 -59.58 23.82 39.37
N VAL A 159 -60.47 23.83 38.35
CA VAL A 159 -60.07 23.79 36.94
C VAL A 159 -59.23 25.01 36.55
N ALA A 160 -59.64 26.20 37.01
CA ALA A 160 -58.86 27.43 36.78
C ALA A 160 -57.43 27.35 37.37
N PHE A 161 -57.30 26.81 38.60
CA PHE A 161 -55.97 26.57 39.18
C PHE A 161 -55.16 25.52 38.40
N ALA A 162 -55.77 24.41 38.03
CA ALA A 162 -55.10 23.37 37.23
C ALA A 162 -54.63 23.90 35.86
N SER A 163 -55.45 24.75 35.23
CA SER A 163 -55.07 25.42 33.98
C SER A 163 -53.91 26.39 34.17
N ALA A 164 -53.92 27.20 35.24
CA ALA A 164 -52.82 28.11 35.57
C ALA A 164 -51.51 27.36 35.91
N ASP A 165 -51.63 26.20 36.58
CA ASP A 165 -50.47 25.34 36.92
C ASP A 165 -49.86 24.72 35.65
N ALA A 166 -50.70 24.24 34.74
CA ALA A 166 -50.25 23.74 33.42
C ALA A 166 -49.54 24.84 32.60
N ASN A 167 -50.03 26.08 32.64
CA ASN A 167 -49.36 27.21 31.98
C ASN A 167 -47.99 27.52 32.56
N VAL A 168 -47.79 27.38 33.89
CA VAL A 168 -46.44 27.51 34.50
C VAL A 168 -45.48 26.43 34.00
N ILE A 169 -45.96 25.17 33.90
CA ILE A 169 -45.16 24.08 33.39
C ILE A 169 -44.75 24.36 31.92
N LYS A 170 -45.70 24.81 31.10
CA LYS A 170 -45.41 25.20 29.71
C LYS A 170 -44.39 26.34 29.65
N ALA A 171 -44.59 27.45 30.33
CA ALA A 171 -43.70 28.59 30.33
C ALA A 171 -42.28 28.24 30.85
N ARG A 172 -42.21 27.32 31.84
CA ARG A 172 -40.93 26.79 32.33
C ARG A 172 -40.18 25.98 31.27
N THR A 173 -40.90 25.18 30.48
CA THR A 173 -40.32 24.42 29.38
C THR A 173 -39.84 25.35 28.27
N ASP A 174 -40.64 26.38 27.92
CA ASP A 174 -40.28 27.39 26.92
C ASP A 174 -39.00 28.16 27.36
N LEU A 175 -38.89 28.54 28.64
CA LEU A 175 -37.67 29.16 29.19
C LEU A 175 -36.46 28.22 29.11
N SER A 176 -36.65 26.92 29.43
CA SER A 176 -35.58 25.93 29.33
C SER A 176 -35.07 25.80 27.90
N THR A 177 -35.99 25.79 26.92
CA THR A 177 -35.65 25.74 25.50
C THR A 177 -34.89 27.00 25.06
N ALA A 178 -35.37 28.18 25.43
CA ALA A 178 -34.71 29.46 25.13
C ALA A 178 -33.30 29.55 25.77
N ARG A 179 -33.15 28.99 26.98
CA ARG A 179 -31.84 28.89 27.63
C ARG A 179 -30.86 28.02 26.88
N LEU A 180 -31.28 26.82 26.42
CA LEU A 180 -30.46 25.95 25.62
C LEU A 180 -30.03 26.61 24.31
N GLN A 181 -30.95 27.34 23.65
CA GLN A 181 -30.61 28.11 22.43
C GLN A 181 -29.57 29.20 22.69
N LEU A 182 -29.60 29.84 23.85
CA LEU A 182 -28.62 30.84 24.26
C LEU A 182 -27.25 30.19 24.55
N GLU A 183 -27.25 29.05 25.22
CA GLU A 183 -26.03 28.27 25.47
C GLU A 183 -25.40 27.78 24.16
N ASP A 184 -26.20 27.32 23.19
CA ASP A 184 -25.78 26.88 21.86
C ASP A 184 -25.16 28.00 20.99
N ALA A 185 -25.37 29.28 21.33
CA ALA A 185 -24.71 30.42 20.69
C ALA A 185 -23.22 30.53 21.05
N THR A 186 -22.77 29.81 22.08
CA THR A 186 -21.37 29.76 22.54
C THR A 186 -20.85 28.35 22.31
N ILE A 187 -19.98 28.19 21.33
CA ILE A 187 -19.45 26.88 20.94
C ILE A 187 -18.11 26.68 21.64
N THR A 188 -18.02 25.61 22.42
CA THR A 188 -16.82 25.21 23.15
C THR A 188 -16.25 23.90 22.61
N ALA A 189 -14.98 23.65 22.91
CA ALA A 189 -14.30 22.42 22.52
C ALA A 189 -14.89 21.20 23.26
N PRO A 190 -15.34 20.16 22.54
CA PRO A 190 -15.89 18.94 23.14
C PRO A 190 -14.79 18.02 23.68
N THR A 191 -13.58 18.09 23.15
CA THR A 191 -12.42 17.27 23.51
C THR A 191 -11.15 18.09 23.55
N ASN A 192 -10.09 17.55 24.14
CA ASN A 192 -8.76 18.13 24.00
C ASN A 192 -8.23 17.82 22.60
N GLY A 193 -7.51 18.78 21.99
CA GLY A 193 -6.92 18.54 20.68
C GLY A 193 -6.30 19.78 20.07
N THR A 194 -5.94 19.66 18.81
CA THR A 194 -5.40 20.73 17.98
C THR A 194 -6.36 21.00 16.82
N VAL A 195 -6.59 22.26 16.49
CA VAL A 195 -7.40 22.66 15.35
C VAL A 195 -6.63 22.35 14.06
N ILE A 196 -7.21 21.49 13.21
CA ILE A 196 -6.58 21.06 11.95
C ILE A 196 -7.03 21.95 10.79
N SER A 197 -8.33 22.24 10.71
CA SER A 197 -8.91 23.06 9.66
C SER A 197 -9.94 24.03 10.21
N ARG A 198 -10.13 25.16 9.51
CA ARG A 198 -11.07 26.21 9.85
C ARG A 198 -11.69 26.80 8.58
N PRO A 199 -12.77 26.20 8.06
CA PRO A 199 -13.40 26.65 6.83
C PRO A 199 -14.17 27.98 6.94
N VAL A 200 -14.47 28.44 8.17
CA VAL A 200 -15.25 29.69 8.42
C VAL A 200 -14.40 30.78 9.08
N SER A 201 -14.86 32.03 8.98
CA SER A 201 -14.19 33.20 9.55
C SER A 201 -15.16 34.08 10.33
N VAL A 202 -14.63 34.99 11.15
CA VAL A 202 -15.45 36.01 11.82
C VAL A 202 -16.22 36.83 10.77
N GLY A 203 -17.51 37.05 11.02
CA GLY A 203 -18.44 37.71 10.09
C GLY A 203 -19.19 36.74 9.17
N THR A 204 -18.81 35.46 9.11
CA THR A 204 -19.55 34.45 8.33
C THR A 204 -20.89 34.16 8.99
N VAL A 205 -21.94 34.01 8.19
CA VAL A 205 -23.26 33.56 8.63
C VAL A 205 -23.29 32.04 8.54
N ILE A 206 -23.60 31.36 9.65
CA ILE A 206 -23.67 29.92 9.74
C ILE A 206 -25.08 29.44 10.00
N THR A 207 -25.35 28.20 9.58
CA THR A 207 -26.64 27.54 9.76
C THR A 207 -26.55 26.41 10.78
N SER A 208 -27.57 26.24 11.56
CA SER A 208 -27.69 25.19 12.58
C SER A 208 -27.68 23.79 11.98
N ALA A 209 -26.93 22.88 12.59
CA ALA A 209 -26.92 21.45 12.22
C ALA A 209 -28.26 20.75 12.57
N SER A 210 -29.02 21.29 13.53
CA SER A 210 -30.29 20.70 13.97
C SER A 210 -31.48 21.07 13.08
N THR A 211 -31.39 22.16 12.34
CA THR A 211 -32.51 22.68 11.51
C THR A 211 -32.24 22.63 10.01
N ALA A 212 -31.00 22.56 9.59
CA ALA A 212 -30.64 22.51 8.18
C ALA A 212 -30.68 21.08 7.63
N ALA A 213 -31.40 20.87 6.53
CA ALA A 213 -31.46 19.57 5.83
C ALA A 213 -30.08 19.08 5.33
N SER A 214 -29.13 20.01 5.15
CA SER A 214 -27.74 19.73 4.76
C SER A 214 -26.79 19.38 5.92
N GLY A 215 -27.30 19.25 7.17
CA GLY A 215 -26.47 18.93 8.32
C GLY A 215 -25.70 20.10 8.94
N GLY A 216 -26.01 21.35 8.55
CA GLY A 216 -25.40 22.56 9.10
C GLY A 216 -24.01 22.90 8.55
N THR A 217 -23.47 24.01 9.03
CA THR A 217 -22.15 24.51 8.63
C THR A 217 -21.06 23.95 9.54
N ALA A 218 -20.05 23.29 8.96
CA ALA A 218 -18.83 22.92 9.66
C ALA A 218 -18.04 24.18 10.04
N ILE A 219 -17.64 24.29 11.30
CA ILE A 219 -16.94 25.44 11.83
C ILE A 219 -15.44 25.23 11.84
N LEU A 220 -15.01 24.10 12.36
CA LEU A 220 -13.61 23.68 12.41
C LEU A 220 -13.51 22.18 12.63
N ASP A 221 -12.39 21.62 12.21
CA ASP A 221 -12.01 20.25 12.52
C ASP A 221 -10.89 20.26 13.54
N MET A 222 -10.98 19.40 14.52
CA MET A 222 -9.97 19.22 15.55
C MET A 222 -9.67 17.75 15.79
N ALA A 223 -8.44 17.45 16.18
CA ALA A 223 -8.04 16.11 16.55
C ALA A 223 -7.01 16.11 17.67
N ASP A 224 -6.96 15.01 18.39
CA ASP A 224 -5.84 14.73 19.28
C ASP A 224 -4.66 14.20 18.47
N LEU A 225 -3.57 14.96 18.45
CA LEU A 225 -2.33 14.65 17.76
C LEU A 225 -1.28 13.99 18.66
N SER A 226 -1.60 13.65 19.90
CA SER A 226 -0.67 12.96 20.82
C SER A 226 -0.36 11.54 20.33
N LYS A 227 -1.31 10.94 19.65
CA LYS A 227 -1.18 9.68 18.93
C LYS A 227 -1.71 9.86 17.52
N VAL A 228 -0.97 9.35 16.57
CA VAL A 228 -1.35 9.37 15.15
C VAL A 228 -1.28 7.97 14.60
N ARG A 229 -1.89 7.76 13.47
CA ARG A 229 -1.76 6.52 12.73
C ARG A 229 -1.26 6.78 11.33
N MET A 230 -0.54 5.82 10.78
CA MET A 230 -0.19 5.85 9.38
C MET A 230 -1.06 4.87 8.62
N ARG A 231 -1.75 5.38 7.60
CA ARG A 231 -2.49 4.56 6.65
C ARG A 231 -1.55 4.18 5.53
N ALA A 232 -1.04 2.94 5.58
CA ALA A 232 -0.13 2.40 4.59
C ALA A 232 -0.86 1.50 3.59
N PHE A 233 -0.51 1.58 2.32
CA PHE A 233 -1.13 0.81 1.25
C PHE A 233 -0.24 -0.37 0.88
N VAL A 234 -0.61 -1.56 1.33
CA VAL A 234 0.12 -2.81 1.11
C VAL A 234 -0.42 -3.53 -0.11
N ASN A 235 0.46 -4.07 -0.94
CA ASN A 235 0.08 -4.85 -2.11
C ASN A 235 -0.66 -6.15 -1.73
N GLU A 236 -1.57 -6.59 -2.61
CA GLU A 236 -2.30 -7.85 -2.46
C GLU A 236 -1.38 -9.07 -2.27
N THR A 237 -0.19 -9.04 -2.88
CA THR A 237 0.80 -10.12 -2.76
C THR A 237 1.34 -10.31 -1.35
N ASP A 238 1.40 -9.24 -0.56
CA ASP A 238 2.07 -9.21 0.74
C ASP A 238 1.08 -9.20 1.90
N ILE A 239 -0.17 -8.75 1.64
CA ILE A 239 -1.18 -8.58 2.69
C ILE A 239 -1.53 -9.88 3.43
N GLY A 240 -1.43 -11.03 2.73
CA GLY A 240 -1.72 -12.34 3.33
C GLY A 240 -0.82 -12.68 4.52
N ASN A 241 0.32 -12.01 4.64
CA ASN A 241 1.30 -12.22 5.70
C ASN A 241 1.30 -11.11 6.76
N VAL A 242 0.60 -9.99 6.52
CA VAL A 242 0.49 -8.88 7.46
C VAL A 242 -0.63 -9.14 8.46
N LYS A 243 -0.33 -8.99 9.75
CA LYS A 243 -1.27 -9.23 10.86
C LYS A 243 -1.22 -8.10 11.87
N ALA A 244 -2.35 -7.82 12.52
CA ALA A 244 -2.40 -6.94 13.65
C ALA A 244 -1.44 -7.40 14.76
N GLY A 245 -0.79 -6.44 15.42
CA GLY A 245 0.20 -6.66 16.47
C GLY A 245 1.66 -6.78 15.98
N GLN A 246 1.91 -6.80 14.67
CA GLN A 246 3.27 -6.79 14.13
C GLN A 246 3.93 -5.42 14.33
N THR A 247 5.25 -5.44 14.55
CA THR A 247 6.05 -4.23 14.64
C THR A 247 6.26 -3.65 13.24
N ALA A 248 6.12 -2.35 13.15
CA ALA A 248 6.35 -1.59 11.93
C ALA A 248 7.31 -0.43 12.21
N VAL A 249 8.22 -0.20 11.30
CA VAL A 249 9.12 0.96 11.33
C VAL A 249 8.65 1.93 10.25
N VAL A 250 8.34 3.14 10.68
CA VAL A 250 7.86 4.21 9.80
C VAL A 250 8.96 5.25 9.64
N THR A 251 9.20 5.63 8.40
CA THR A 251 10.08 6.75 8.04
C THR A 251 9.26 7.74 7.23
N VAL A 252 9.10 8.96 7.73
CA VAL A 252 8.37 10.02 7.03
C VAL A 252 9.33 10.87 6.20
N ASP A 253 8.88 11.35 5.06
CA ASP A 253 9.71 12.12 4.12
C ASP A 253 10.23 13.42 4.74
N ALA A 254 9.49 14.00 5.70
CA ALA A 254 9.91 15.18 6.44
C ALA A 254 11.09 14.92 7.39
N PHE A 255 11.29 13.66 7.85
CA PHE A 255 12.35 13.26 8.78
C PHE A 255 13.04 11.98 8.32
N PRO A 256 13.84 12.00 7.22
CA PRO A 256 14.40 10.80 6.61
C PRO A 256 15.40 10.07 7.52
N ASN A 257 16.02 10.78 8.46
CA ASN A 257 17.00 10.22 9.40
C ASN A 257 16.39 9.73 10.71
N ARG A 258 15.05 9.87 10.88
CA ARG A 258 14.36 9.47 12.10
C ARG A 258 13.41 8.32 11.81
N ARG A 259 13.53 7.27 12.61
CA ARG A 259 12.66 6.09 12.53
C ARG A 259 11.64 6.14 13.66
N PHE A 260 10.39 6.03 13.31
CA PHE A 260 9.29 5.94 14.25
C PHE A 260 8.87 4.48 14.34
N VAL A 261 8.87 3.93 15.54
CA VAL A 261 8.41 2.55 15.76
C VAL A 261 6.93 2.57 16.08
N GLY A 262 6.17 1.78 15.35
CA GLY A 262 4.73 1.62 15.51
C GLY A 262 4.33 0.17 15.55
N ILE A 263 3.05 -0.05 15.75
CA ILE A 263 2.43 -1.37 15.77
C ILE A 263 1.28 -1.37 14.76
N VAL A 264 1.19 -2.43 13.97
CA VAL A 264 0.05 -2.65 13.09
C VAL A 264 -1.20 -2.83 13.95
N GLU A 265 -2.11 -1.87 13.88
CA GLU A 265 -3.36 -1.88 14.62
C GLU A 265 -4.39 -2.75 13.93
N GLN A 266 -4.60 -2.51 12.64
CA GLN A 266 -5.65 -3.15 11.87
C GLN A 266 -5.28 -3.22 10.38
N VAL A 267 -5.69 -4.29 9.74
CA VAL A 267 -5.75 -4.44 8.28
C VAL A 267 -7.19 -4.19 7.85
N GLN A 268 -7.41 -3.20 6.99
CA GLN A 268 -8.75 -2.93 6.46
C GLN A 268 -9.09 -3.94 5.36
N PRO A 269 -10.26 -4.59 5.42
CA PRO A 269 -10.63 -5.64 4.45
C PRO A 269 -11.03 -5.11 3.08
N GLU A 270 -11.33 -3.82 2.98
CA GLU A 270 -11.70 -3.17 1.73
C GLU A 270 -10.46 -2.77 0.95
N ALA A 271 -10.31 -3.34 -0.25
CA ALA A 271 -9.20 -3.01 -1.12
C ALA A 271 -9.43 -1.67 -1.84
N VAL A 272 -8.34 -0.93 -2.03
CA VAL A 272 -8.31 0.29 -2.84
C VAL A 272 -7.53 0.01 -4.11
N VAL A 273 -8.13 0.28 -5.27
CA VAL A 273 -7.45 0.17 -6.56
C VAL A 273 -6.89 1.52 -6.94
N GLN A 274 -5.58 1.63 -6.99
CA GLN A 274 -4.88 2.84 -7.41
C GLN A 274 -3.96 2.51 -8.58
N SER A 275 -4.12 3.23 -9.69
CA SER A 275 -3.31 3.01 -10.91
C SER A 275 -3.28 1.54 -11.37
N SER A 276 -4.43 0.85 -11.32
CA SER A 276 -4.59 -0.57 -11.68
C SER A 276 -3.86 -1.56 -10.75
N VAL A 277 -3.40 -1.12 -9.60
CA VAL A 277 -2.81 -1.99 -8.56
C VAL A 277 -3.80 -2.09 -7.40
N THR A 278 -4.10 -3.33 -6.98
CA THR A 278 -4.94 -3.60 -5.82
C THR A 278 -4.09 -3.53 -4.56
N MET A 279 -4.47 -2.65 -3.65
CA MET A 279 -3.78 -2.44 -2.38
C MET A 279 -4.77 -2.47 -1.22
N PHE A 280 -4.31 -2.92 -0.06
CA PHE A 280 -5.09 -2.96 1.17
C PHE A 280 -4.56 -1.93 2.16
N PRO A 281 -5.41 -1.06 2.71
CA PRO A 281 -4.99 -0.13 3.74
C PRO A 281 -4.67 -0.87 5.04
N VAL A 282 -3.50 -0.60 5.58
CA VAL A 282 -3.04 -1.08 6.88
C VAL A 282 -2.83 0.12 7.78
N LEU A 283 -3.44 0.09 8.95
CA LEU A 283 -3.33 1.15 9.93
C LEU A 283 -2.22 0.80 10.92
N VAL A 284 -1.23 1.67 11.02
CA VAL A 284 -0.10 1.55 11.95
C VAL A 284 -0.18 2.67 12.97
N SER A 285 -0.35 2.33 14.24
CA SER A 285 -0.39 3.28 15.35
C SER A 285 1.02 3.75 15.70
N LEU A 286 1.18 5.06 15.87
CA LEU A 286 2.43 5.74 16.17
C LEU A 286 2.26 6.66 17.38
N ASP A 287 3.22 6.65 18.27
CA ASP A 287 3.30 7.64 19.36
C ASP A 287 3.88 8.96 18.82
N ASN A 288 3.21 10.06 19.12
CA ASN A 288 3.58 11.40 18.68
C ASN A 288 3.61 12.37 19.88
N SER A 289 4.12 11.90 21.01
CA SER A 289 4.19 12.70 22.25
C SER A 289 5.00 14.00 22.08
N ASP A 290 5.94 14.03 21.15
CA ASP A 290 6.75 15.19 20.79
C ASP A 290 6.09 16.12 19.74
N GLY A 291 4.94 15.73 19.16
CA GLY A 291 4.20 16.53 18.19
C GLY A 291 4.90 16.73 16.84
N SER A 292 5.90 15.90 16.53
CA SER A 292 6.67 16.01 15.27
C SER A 292 5.87 15.54 14.05
N LEU A 293 4.99 14.56 14.23
CA LEU A 293 4.18 14.00 13.15
C LEU A 293 2.91 14.82 12.99
N MET A 294 2.70 15.32 11.76
CA MET A 294 1.52 16.10 11.40
C MET A 294 0.65 15.32 10.41
N PRO A 295 -0.67 15.43 10.48
CA PRO A 295 -1.58 14.89 9.50
C PRO A 295 -1.22 15.33 8.07
N GLY A 296 -1.29 14.40 7.11
CA GLY A 296 -0.95 14.66 5.71
C GLY A 296 0.52 14.43 5.35
N MET A 297 1.41 14.11 6.31
CA MET A 297 2.79 13.73 5.99
C MET A 297 2.81 12.37 5.29
N ASN A 298 3.58 12.28 4.20
CA ASN A 298 3.85 11.04 3.50
C ASN A 298 5.06 10.33 4.11
N GLY A 299 5.10 9.02 3.95
CA GLY A 299 6.22 8.21 4.38
C GLY A 299 6.12 6.76 3.98
N GLN A 300 7.16 6.02 4.31
CA GLN A 300 7.27 4.60 4.07
C GLN A 300 7.16 3.82 5.37
N VAL A 301 6.45 2.71 5.32
CA VAL A 301 6.33 1.75 6.41
C VAL A 301 7.02 0.46 6.01
N VAL A 302 7.85 -0.05 6.88
CA VAL A 302 8.45 -1.38 6.78
C VAL A 302 7.87 -2.22 7.92
N MET A 303 7.12 -3.25 7.57
CA MET A 303 6.45 -4.14 8.52
C MET A 303 7.17 -5.48 8.57
N ASP A 304 7.52 -5.96 9.74
CA ASP A 304 8.16 -7.25 9.92
C ASP A 304 7.10 -8.36 9.84
N ILE A 305 7.07 -9.08 8.71
CA ILE A 305 6.09 -10.16 8.46
C ILE A 305 6.50 -11.45 9.17
N LEU A 306 7.75 -11.84 8.98
CA LEU A 306 8.28 -13.09 9.50
C LEU A 306 9.74 -12.90 9.89
N ARG A 307 10.06 -13.22 11.12
CA ARG A 307 11.42 -13.26 11.61
C ARG A 307 11.79 -14.69 11.96
N LYS A 308 12.89 -15.17 11.37
CA LYS A 308 13.47 -16.44 11.72
C LYS A 308 14.88 -16.24 12.21
N ASP A 309 15.11 -16.58 13.45
CA ASP A 309 16.42 -16.46 14.08
C ASP A 309 17.19 -17.77 13.97
N ASN A 310 18.51 -17.64 13.88
CA ASN A 310 19.44 -18.78 13.89
C ASN A 310 19.23 -19.79 12.75
N VAL A 311 18.84 -19.32 11.56
CA VAL A 311 18.72 -20.15 10.35
C VAL A 311 20.01 -20.17 9.54
N LEU A 312 20.23 -21.27 8.81
CA LEU A 312 21.37 -21.38 7.92
C LEU A 312 21.14 -20.50 6.70
N ALA A 313 21.95 -19.47 6.53
CA ALA A 313 21.80 -18.44 5.50
C ALA A 313 22.96 -18.44 4.52
N VAL A 314 22.63 -18.16 3.26
CA VAL A 314 23.59 -18.00 2.17
C VAL A 314 23.23 -16.72 1.42
N PRO A 315 24.21 -15.92 0.97
CA PRO A 315 23.92 -14.76 0.15
C PRO A 315 23.09 -15.14 -1.09
N SER A 316 22.08 -14.35 -1.40
CA SER A 316 21.16 -14.61 -2.52
C SER A 316 21.92 -14.65 -3.87
N ASP A 317 23.06 -13.96 -3.97
CA ASP A 317 23.95 -13.98 -5.13
C ASP A 317 24.64 -15.34 -5.38
N ALA A 318 24.72 -16.21 -4.38
CA ALA A 318 25.30 -17.55 -4.54
C ALA A 318 24.29 -18.57 -5.09
N ILE A 319 23.01 -18.23 -5.16
CA ILE A 319 21.93 -19.14 -5.54
C ILE A 319 21.55 -18.93 -7.00
N ARG A 320 21.45 -20.03 -7.77
CA ARG A 320 21.08 -19.98 -9.19
C ARG A 320 20.05 -21.04 -9.54
N ASN A 321 19.20 -20.73 -10.49
CA ASN A 321 18.29 -21.70 -11.10
C ASN A 321 19.07 -22.64 -12.02
N ALA A 322 18.45 -23.72 -12.48
CA ALA A 322 19.10 -24.75 -13.31
C ALA A 322 19.67 -24.20 -14.62
N ARG A 323 19.05 -23.16 -15.22
CA ARG A 323 19.51 -22.57 -16.48
C ARG A 323 20.76 -21.74 -16.26
N ASP A 324 20.76 -20.89 -15.24
CA ASP A 324 21.89 -20.04 -14.91
C ASP A 324 23.07 -20.86 -14.40
N ALA A 325 22.80 -21.91 -13.61
CA ALA A 325 23.82 -22.85 -13.14
C ALA A 325 24.53 -23.54 -14.31
N ALA A 326 23.81 -23.95 -15.37
CA ALA A 326 24.41 -24.55 -16.56
C ALA A 326 25.30 -23.57 -17.33
N THR A 327 24.99 -22.28 -17.31
CA THR A 327 25.78 -21.23 -17.98
C THR A 327 27.08 -20.93 -17.22
N VAL A 328 27.05 -20.97 -15.89
CA VAL A 328 28.17 -20.62 -15.02
C VAL A 328 29.07 -21.82 -14.72
N ALA A 329 28.56 -23.04 -14.77
CA ALA A 329 29.31 -24.25 -14.47
C ALA A 329 30.64 -24.38 -15.22
N PRO A 330 30.74 -24.10 -16.53
CA PRO A 330 32.02 -24.18 -17.26
C PRO A 330 33.07 -23.21 -16.75
N VAL A 331 32.65 -22.01 -16.29
CA VAL A 331 33.53 -20.98 -15.71
C VAL A 331 34.11 -21.44 -14.37
N LEU A 332 33.37 -22.24 -13.61
CA LEU A 332 33.77 -22.83 -12.33
C LEU A 332 34.51 -24.17 -12.49
N GLY A 333 34.73 -24.64 -13.72
CA GLY A 333 35.32 -25.95 -13.98
C GLY A 333 34.42 -27.14 -13.63
N VAL A 334 33.11 -26.89 -13.49
CA VAL A 334 32.11 -27.93 -13.18
C VAL A 334 31.53 -28.50 -14.46
N THR A 335 31.59 -29.82 -14.64
CA THR A 335 31.09 -30.48 -15.85
C THR A 335 29.55 -30.51 -15.90
N PRO A 336 28.92 -30.43 -17.09
CA PRO A 336 27.45 -30.52 -17.19
C PRO A 336 26.86 -31.80 -16.63
N ASP A 337 27.63 -32.88 -16.63
CA ASP A 337 27.20 -34.19 -16.13
C ASP A 337 27.12 -34.19 -14.58
N SER A 338 28.00 -33.46 -13.92
CA SER A 338 27.92 -33.28 -12.44
C SER A 338 26.69 -32.49 -12.03
N LEU A 339 26.20 -31.52 -12.83
CA LEU A 339 24.94 -30.85 -12.59
C LEU A 339 23.74 -31.80 -12.72
N LYS A 340 23.74 -32.64 -13.78
CA LYS A 340 22.70 -33.66 -13.96
C LYS A 340 22.72 -34.68 -12.83
N ALA A 341 23.89 -35.12 -12.39
CA ALA A 341 24.05 -36.03 -11.27
C ALA A 341 23.51 -35.42 -9.95
N ALA A 342 23.81 -34.14 -9.68
CA ALA A 342 23.29 -33.42 -8.50
C ALA A 342 21.74 -33.30 -8.56
N GLN A 343 21.15 -33.08 -9.74
CA GLN A 343 19.70 -33.08 -9.92
C GLN A 343 19.08 -34.46 -9.71
N ALA A 344 19.70 -35.51 -10.23
CA ALA A 344 19.24 -36.90 -10.06
C ALA A 344 19.28 -37.31 -8.59
N ALA A 345 20.36 -37.00 -7.87
CA ALA A 345 20.50 -37.25 -6.44
C ALA A 345 19.42 -36.54 -5.60
N ALA A 346 19.12 -35.26 -5.95
CA ALA A 346 18.06 -34.51 -5.27
C ALA A 346 16.65 -35.05 -5.54
N ARG A 347 16.41 -35.60 -6.73
CA ARG A 347 15.14 -36.30 -7.06
C ARG A 347 15.01 -37.61 -6.30
N GLY A 348 16.08 -38.38 -6.21
CA GLY A 348 16.13 -39.64 -5.44
C GLY A 348 15.88 -39.42 -3.93
N ALA A 349 16.48 -38.38 -3.36
CA ALA A 349 16.27 -38.02 -1.96
C ALA A 349 14.81 -37.55 -1.67
N ARG A 350 14.14 -36.93 -2.65
CA ARG A 350 12.71 -36.59 -2.54
C ARG A 350 11.80 -37.83 -2.58
N ALA A 351 12.12 -38.81 -3.41
CA ALA A 351 11.36 -40.04 -3.52
C ALA A 351 11.49 -40.90 -2.26
N ALA A 352 12.67 -40.96 -1.65
CA ALA A 352 12.92 -41.66 -0.41
C ALA A 352 12.21 -41.03 0.81
N GLY A 353 12.17 -39.71 0.90
CA GLY A 353 11.46 -38.98 1.97
C GLY A 353 9.93 -39.01 1.88
N ALA A 354 9.37 -39.27 0.69
CA ALA A 354 7.92 -39.38 0.47
C ALA A 354 7.38 -40.77 0.86
N GLY A 355 8.25 -41.80 0.96
CA GLY A 355 7.86 -43.16 1.33
C GLY A 355 7.67 -43.38 2.83
N GLU A 356 8.24 -42.54 3.68
CA GLU A 356 8.23 -42.74 5.14
C GLU A 356 7.04 -42.05 5.84
N SER A 357 6.33 -41.15 5.14
CA SER A 357 5.14 -40.48 5.67
C SER A 357 3.81 -41.16 5.32
N ALA A 358 3.83 -42.25 4.53
CA ALA A 358 2.61 -42.91 4.04
C ALA A 358 2.28 -44.24 4.77
N SER A 359 3.02 -44.65 5.80
CA SER A 359 2.82 -45.97 6.43
C SER A 359 2.31 -45.95 7.87
N VAL A 360 1.87 -44.85 8.42
CA VAL A 360 1.22 -44.82 9.74
C VAL A 360 -0.17 -44.17 9.60
N GLY A 361 -1.19 -45.02 9.37
CA GLY A 361 -2.57 -44.64 9.61
C GLY A 361 -3.58 -44.92 8.51
N ASP A 362 -3.76 -46.17 8.09
CA ASP A 362 -5.06 -46.60 7.55
C ASP A 362 -5.26 -48.13 7.57
N THR A 363 -5.48 -48.69 8.77
CA THR A 363 -5.94 -50.10 8.94
C THR A 363 -7.18 -50.24 9.80
N THR A 364 -7.97 -49.18 10.04
CA THR A 364 -9.17 -49.34 10.89
C THR A 364 -10.44 -48.66 10.35
N ARG A 365 -10.62 -48.51 9.04
CA ARG A 365 -11.91 -47.99 8.55
C ARG A 365 -12.40 -48.59 7.23
N ARG A 366 -12.27 -49.92 7.10
CA ARG A 366 -12.93 -50.67 6.02
C ARG A 366 -13.73 -51.84 6.60
N ARG A 367 -14.76 -51.54 7.39
CA ARG A 367 -15.90 -52.43 7.66
C ARG A 367 -17.04 -51.63 8.24
N ARG A 368 -17.90 -51.11 7.39
CA ARG A 368 -19.34 -50.88 7.60
C ARG A 368 -19.83 -49.90 6.55
N PHE A 369 -20.39 -50.42 5.51
CA PHE A 369 -21.57 -49.96 4.80
C PHE A 369 -21.72 -50.86 3.57
N GLY A 370 -22.28 -52.00 3.81
CA GLY A 370 -22.89 -52.86 2.82
C GLY A 370 -24.36 -53.00 3.20
N ALA A 371 -25.18 -52.84 2.21
CA ALA A 371 -26.56 -53.30 2.13
C ALA A 371 -27.62 -52.59 3.01
N ALA A 372 -28.42 -51.77 2.36
CA ALA A 372 -29.88 -51.98 2.40
C ALA A 372 -30.50 -51.11 1.31
N SER A 373 -30.97 -51.80 0.31
CA SER A 373 -31.93 -51.34 -0.72
C SER A 373 -33.34 -51.28 -0.11
N SER A 374 -34.16 -50.48 -0.74
CA SER A 374 -35.60 -50.64 -1.00
C SER A 374 -36.58 -49.75 -0.23
N THR A 375 -37.36 -49.06 -1.07
CA THR A 375 -38.81 -48.85 -1.11
C THR A 375 -39.49 -47.90 -0.14
N ALA A 376 -40.21 -47.03 -0.77
CA ALA A 376 -41.62 -46.60 -0.65
C ALA A 376 -41.70 -45.05 -0.63
N GLN A 377 -42.20 -44.38 -1.66
CA GLN A 377 -43.60 -44.16 -2.06
C GLN A 377 -44.40 -43.39 -0.99
N GLY A 378 -44.89 -42.22 -1.37
CA GLY A 378 -46.12 -41.68 -0.76
C GLY A 378 -46.10 -40.17 -0.53
N ALA A 379 -46.65 -39.45 -1.49
CA ALA A 379 -47.85 -38.63 -1.42
C ALA A 379 -47.78 -37.25 -0.75
N ALA A 380 -48.02 -36.28 -1.61
CA ALA A 380 -49.11 -35.27 -1.57
C ALA A 380 -48.95 -34.18 -0.50
N SER A 381 -49.08 -32.96 -0.79
CA SER A 381 -50.02 -32.11 -1.43
C SER A 381 -49.76 -30.66 -1.12
N SER A 382 -49.82 -29.80 -2.12
CA SER A 382 -50.71 -28.60 -2.24
C SER A 382 -50.36 -27.44 -1.30
N THR A 383 -50.29 -26.23 -1.75
CA THR A 383 -51.18 -25.33 -2.48
C THR A 383 -50.45 -24.01 -2.74
N ALA A 384 -50.41 -23.52 -3.96
CA ALA A 384 -51.15 -22.38 -4.50
C ALA A 384 -50.82 -21.02 -3.84
N SER A 385 -50.49 -19.99 -4.54
CA SER A 385 -51.15 -19.13 -5.50
C SER A 385 -50.16 -18.02 -5.89
N SER A 386 -49.87 -17.76 -7.12
CA SER A 386 -50.56 -16.92 -8.12
C SER A 386 -50.28 -15.43 -7.98
N THR A 387 -49.94 -14.91 -9.05
CA THR A 387 -50.24 -13.70 -9.86
C THR A 387 -48.99 -12.87 -10.06
N GLY A 388 -48.50 -12.51 -11.25
CA GLY A 388 -49.14 -12.31 -12.51
C GLY A 388 -48.58 -11.06 -13.18
N ARG A 389 -48.40 -11.16 -14.51
CA ARG A 389 -48.33 -10.12 -15.56
C ARG A 389 -46.96 -9.61 -15.99
N ARG A 390 -46.52 -10.06 -17.16
CA ARG A 390 -46.77 -9.54 -18.55
C ARG A 390 -45.98 -8.28 -18.91
N GLY A 391 -45.25 -8.45 -20.02
CA GLY A 391 -44.87 -7.46 -21.02
C GLY A 391 -43.37 -7.59 -21.32
N GLY A 392 -42.90 -8.08 -22.41
CA GLY A 392 -43.27 -7.94 -23.80
C GLY A 392 -42.19 -7.10 -24.47
N GLY A 393 -41.44 -7.65 -25.43
CA GLY A 393 -40.59 -6.84 -26.28
C GLY A 393 -39.46 -7.63 -26.94
N ALA A 394 -39.70 -8.07 -28.13
CA ALA A 394 -38.84 -8.76 -29.08
C ALA A 394 -37.68 -7.89 -29.60
N GLY A 395 -36.62 -8.52 -30.04
CA GLY A 395 -35.56 -7.91 -30.85
C GLY A 395 -34.51 -8.94 -31.25
N ALA A 396 -34.75 -9.52 -32.42
CA ALA A 396 -33.88 -10.48 -33.09
C ALA A 396 -32.56 -9.88 -33.58
N GLY A 397 -31.54 -10.70 -33.71
CA GLY A 397 -30.30 -10.36 -34.40
C GLY A 397 -29.24 -11.45 -34.22
N GLY A 398 -29.35 -12.50 -35.01
CA GLY A 398 -28.35 -13.56 -35.05
C GLY A 398 -27.10 -13.19 -35.83
N PHE A 399 -26.03 -13.84 -35.48
CA PHE A 399 -24.97 -14.25 -36.42
C PHE A 399 -24.28 -15.53 -35.91
N ALA A 400 -24.34 -16.51 -36.77
CA ALA A 400 -23.70 -17.81 -36.64
C ALA A 400 -22.17 -17.72 -36.89
N GLY A 401 -21.41 -18.61 -36.29
CA GLY A 401 -20.02 -18.84 -36.66
C GLY A 401 -19.30 -19.82 -35.77
N ALA A 402 -19.38 -21.11 -36.12
CA ALA A 402 -18.38 -22.18 -36.14
C ALA A 402 -17.63 -22.57 -34.85
N ALA A 403 -17.98 -23.71 -34.36
CA ALA A 403 -17.28 -24.95 -34.01
C ALA A 403 -15.76 -24.89 -33.80
N GLY A 404 -15.36 -25.26 -32.56
CA GLY A 404 -14.04 -25.72 -32.21
C GLY A 404 -14.10 -26.53 -30.92
N ALA A 405 -14.28 -27.84 -31.07
CA ALA A 405 -14.25 -28.81 -30.00
C ALA A 405 -12.86 -28.85 -29.37
N GLY A 406 -12.80 -28.76 -28.06
CA GLY A 406 -11.64 -29.01 -27.23
C GLY A 406 -12.08 -29.46 -25.85
N ALA A 407 -12.26 -30.77 -25.68
CA ALA A 407 -12.47 -31.41 -24.42
C ALA A 407 -11.27 -31.18 -23.49
N GLY A 408 -11.51 -30.99 -22.20
CA GLY A 408 -10.41 -31.21 -21.31
C GLY A 408 -10.59 -30.68 -19.90
N GLY A 409 -11.07 -31.50 -19.00
CA GLY A 409 -10.50 -31.64 -17.68
C GLY A 409 -10.76 -30.53 -16.67
N ALA A 410 -11.84 -30.74 -15.89
CA ALA A 410 -11.96 -30.21 -14.54
C ALA A 410 -10.79 -30.70 -13.70
N GLY A 411 -9.82 -29.87 -13.48
CA GLY A 411 -8.72 -30.07 -12.55
C GLY A 411 -9.02 -29.37 -11.24
N ALA A 412 -9.17 -30.18 -10.21
CA ALA A 412 -9.29 -29.80 -8.82
C ALA A 412 -8.22 -28.75 -8.45
N ALA A 413 -8.67 -27.65 -7.84
CA ALA A 413 -7.82 -26.67 -7.18
C ALA A 413 -7.16 -27.32 -5.96
N GLY A 414 -6.04 -28.00 -6.18
CA GLY A 414 -5.10 -28.36 -5.15
C GLY A 414 -4.21 -27.17 -4.86
N THR A 415 -4.14 -26.74 -3.63
CA THR A 415 -3.10 -25.93 -3.03
C THR A 415 -1.74 -26.60 -3.23
N GLY A 416 -1.26 -26.57 -4.47
CA GLY A 416 0.06 -27.05 -4.85
C GLY A 416 1.04 -25.89 -4.85
N GLY A 417 1.92 -25.87 -3.88
CA GLY A 417 3.13 -25.07 -3.92
C GLY A 417 3.76 -25.24 -5.29
N ARG A 418 4.00 -24.11 -5.98
CA ARG A 418 4.77 -24.03 -7.23
C ARG A 418 5.98 -24.93 -7.07
N ALA A 419 6.07 -25.93 -7.92
CA ALA A 419 7.25 -26.76 -8.07
C ALA A 419 8.42 -25.86 -8.43
N GLY A 420 9.07 -25.30 -7.43
CA GLY A 420 10.26 -24.50 -7.56
C GLY A 420 11.29 -25.34 -8.29
N GLY A 421 11.76 -24.85 -9.45
CA GLY A 421 12.87 -25.46 -10.17
C GLY A 421 14.01 -25.73 -9.20
N ALA A 422 14.81 -26.76 -9.45
CA ALA A 422 15.99 -27.05 -8.64
C ALA A 422 16.89 -25.81 -8.57
N MET A 423 17.18 -25.36 -7.36
CA MET A 423 18.12 -24.28 -7.09
C MET A 423 19.49 -24.88 -6.75
N PHE A 424 20.52 -24.23 -7.24
CA PHE A 424 21.90 -24.69 -7.12
C PHE A 424 22.74 -23.67 -6.36
N VAL A 425 23.67 -24.21 -5.59
CA VAL A 425 24.76 -23.46 -4.95
C VAL A 425 26.07 -24.19 -5.29
N PHE A 426 27.12 -23.42 -5.57
CA PHE A 426 28.44 -23.96 -5.85
C PHE A 426 29.30 -23.87 -4.60
N VAL A 427 29.62 -25.02 -4.02
CA VAL A 427 30.42 -25.13 -2.79
C VAL A 427 31.88 -25.34 -3.17
N LYS A 428 32.77 -24.55 -2.58
CA LYS A 428 34.21 -24.68 -2.75
C LYS A 428 34.76 -25.76 -1.83
N THR A 429 35.43 -26.75 -2.39
CA THR A 429 36.14 -27.81 -1.65
C THR A 429 37.61 -27.81 -2.13
N GLY A 430 38.50 -27.18 -1.35
CA GLY A 430 39.87 -26.90 -1.79
C GLY A 430 39.86 -25.95 -3.01
N ASP A 431 40.47 -26.38 -4.12
CA ASP A 431 40.55 -25.59 -5.34
C ASP A 431 39.42 -25.92 -6.36
N LYS A 432 38.50 -26.79 -6.01
CA LYS A 432 37.42 -27.24 -6.91
C LYS A 432 36.06 -26.78 -6.39
N TYR A 433 35.17 -26.46 -7.33
CA TYR A 433 33.78 -26.18 -7.03
C TYR A 433 32.90 -27.38 -7.31
N SER A 434 31.96 -27.66 -6.44
CA SER A 434 30.94 -28.71 -6.59
C SER A 434 29.55 -28.11 -6.59
N ALA A 435 28.73 -28.46 -7.57
CA ALA A 435 27.34 -28.02 -7.64
C ALA A 435 26.47 -28.88 -6.69
N ARG A 436 25.72 -28.26 -5.84
CA ARG A 436 24.74 -28.92 -4.96
C ARG A 436 23.36 -28.34 -5.14
N VAL A 437 22.35 -29.19 -5.14
CA VAL A 437 20.94 -28.77 -5.14
C VAL A 437 20.56 -28.41 -3.72
N VAL A 438 20.00 -27.22 -3.54
CA VAL A 438 19.55 -26.71 -2.23
C VAL A 438 18.03 -26.54 -2.22
N ARG A 439 17.45 -26.71 -1.03
CA ARG A 439 16.06 -26.32 -0.75
C ARG A 439 16.08 -25.01 0.01
N LEU A 440 15.41 -24.02 -0.57
CA LEU A 440 15.28 -22.70 0.01
C LEU A 440 14.08 -22.66 0.96
N GLY A 441 14.22 -21.90 2.03
CA GLY A 441 13.16 -21.51 2.92
C GLY A 441 12.75 -20.05 2.68
N VAL A 442 12.80 -19.24 3.71
CA VAL A 442 12.53 -17.80 3.66
C VAL A 442 13.75 -17.07 3.10
N SER A 443 13.53 -16.07 2.29
CA SER A 443 14.60 -15.24 1.74
C SER A 443 14.27 -13.78 1.97
N ASP A 444 15.26 -13.00 2.37
CA ASP A 444 15.23 -11.55 2.33
C ASP A 444 15.99 -11.03 1.09
N PHE A 445 16.27 -9.74 1.04
CA PHE A 445 16.93 -9.11 -0.10
C PHE A 445 18.38 -9.62 -0.28
N ASP A 446 19.10 -9.83 0.81
CA ASP A 446 20.53 -10.15 0.81
C ASP A 446 20.82 -11.63 1.01
N TYR A 447 20.00 -12.34 1.80
CA TYR A 447 20.24 -13.71 2.23
C TYR A 447 19.01 -14.60 2.03
N SER A 448 19.28 -15.88 1.79
CA SER A 448 18.23 -16.90 1.68
C SER A 448 18.48 -18.03 2.68
N GLU A 449 17.44 -18.44 3.39
CA GLU A 449 17.45 -19.61 4.26
C GLU A 449 17.66 -20.87 3.45
N ILE A 450 18.56 -21.74 3.89
CA ILE A 450 18.75 -23.06 3.32
C ILE A 450 18.26 -24.13 4.29
N LEU A 451 17.23 -24.84 3.86
CA LEU A 451 16.65 -25.95 4.63
C LEU A 451 17.47 -27.24 4.48
N SER A 452 18.11 -27.45 3.34
CA SER A 452 18.96 -28.63 3.08
C SER A 452 19.88 -28.41 1.88
N GLY A 453 21.04 -29.09 1.85
CA GLY A 453 21.98 -29.11 0.72
C GLY A 453 23.38 -28.59 1.05
N VAL A 454 23.54 -27.74 2.06
CA VAL A 454 24.84 -27.24 2.54
C VAL A 454 24.94 -27.31 4.06
N ARG A 455 26.18 -27.24 4.57
CA ARG A 455 26.48 -27.27 6.00
C ARG A 455 27.06 -25.95 6.46
N GLN A 456 26.92 -25.66 7.74
CA GLN A 456 27.53 -24.48 8.36
C GLN A 456 29.07 -24.51 8.19
N GLY A 457 29.66 -23.36 7.80
CA GLY A 457 31.10 -23.20 7.60
C GLY A 457 31.59 -23.57 6.19
N GLU A 458 30.75 -24.13 5.32
CA GLU A 458 31.10 -24.36 3.92
C GLU A 458 31.22 -22.99 3.19
N GLN A 459 32.16 -22.92 2.24
CA GLN A 459 32.35 -21.73 1.40
C GLN A 459 31.53 -21.87 0.13
N VAL A 460 30.69 -20.88 -0.17
CA VAL A 460 29.87 -20.84 -1.37
C VAL A 460 30.36 -19.76 -2.33
N ALA A 461 30.35 -20.03 -3.63
CA ALA A 461 30.80 -19.09 -4.63
C ALA A 461 29.77 -17.98 -4.86
N LEU A 462 30.20 -16.72 -4.84
CA LEU A 462 29.41 -15.56 -5.24
C LEU A 462 29.49 -15.41 -6.76
N LEU A 463 28.37 -15.53 -7.43
CA LEU A 463 28.31 -15.72 -8.88
C LEU A 463 27.97 -14.43 -9.66
N GLY A 464 27.80 -13.29 -9.01
CA GLY A 464 27.52 -12.02 -9.65
C GLY A 464 28.52 -11.67 -10.78
N PRO A 465 29.85 -11.61 -10.50
CA PRO A 465 30.86 -11.33 -11.51
C PRO A 465 31.00 -12.44 -12.56
N ALA A 466 30.91 -13.71 -12.15
CA ALA A 466 31.07 -14.86 -13.01
C ALA A 466 29.97 -14.99 -14.10
N VAL A 467 28.73 -14.62 -13.76
CA VAL A 467 27.60 -14.59 -14.72
C VAL A 467 27.84 -13.54 -15.81
N LEU A 468 28.26 -12.36 -15.43
CA LEU A 468 28.54 -11.27 -16.39
C LEU A 468 29.66 -11.65 -17.36
N GLN A 469 30.64 -12.38 -16.90
CA GLN A 469 31.76 -12.84 -17.72
C GLN A 469 31.33 -13.97 -18.65
N ALA A 470 30.60 -14.96 -18.16
CA ALA A 470 30.03 -16.03 -18.98
C ALA A 470 29.11 -15.51 -20.10
N GLN A 471 28.33 -14.47 -19.80
CA GLN A 471 27.50 -13.80 -20.81
C GLN A 471 28.33 -13.07 -21.86
N ARG A 472 29.40 -12.40 -21.49
CA ARG A 472 30.34 -11.76 -22.44
C ARG A 472 31.01 -12.77 -23.33
N ASP A 473 31.45 -13.90 -22.78
CA ASP A 473 32.09 -14.96 -23.55
C ASP A 473 31.13 -15.63 -24.54
N GLN A 474 29.89 -15.85 -24.15
CA GLN A 474 28.83 -16.33 -25.06
C GLN A 474 28.53 -15.33 -26.17
N LEU A 475 28.47 -14.03 -25.86
CA LEU A 475 28.29 -13.00 -26.91
C LEU A 475 29.45 -12.97 -27.87
N GLN A 476 30.68 -13.03 -27.36
CA GLN A 476 31.88 -13.07 -28.20
C GLN A 476 31.94 -14.35 -29.07
N ALA A 477 31.56 -15.51 -28.52
CA ALA A 477 31.47 -16.75 -29.27
C ALA A 477 30.42 -16.67 -30.40
N ARG A 478 29.25 -16.07 -30.16
CA ARG A 478 28.24 -15.82 -31.19
C ARG A 478 28.72 -14.87 -32.28
N VAL A 479 29.41 -13.78 -31.90
CA VAL A 479 30.00 -12.83 -32.86
C VAL A 479 31.08 -13.51 -33.69
N ARG A 480 31.95 -14.34 -33.10
CA ARG A 480 32.97 -15.12 -33.85
C ARG A 480 32.35 -16.15 -34.78
N ALA A 481 31.28 -16.85 -34.34
CA ALA A 481 30.56 -17.80 -35.17
C ALA A 481 29.80 -17.10 -36.32
N GLY A 482 29.27 -15.88 -36.10
CA GLY A 482 28.65 -15.08 -37.16
C GLY A 482 29.62 -14.43 -38.13
N ALA A 483 30.87 -14.12 -37.71
CA ALA A 483 31.91 -13.53 -38.55
C ALA A 483 32.64 -14.55 -39.45
N GLY A 484 32.56 -15.85 -39.13
CA GLY A 484 33.17 -16.93 -39.92
C GLY A 484 32.37 -17.39 -41.16
N GLY A 485 31.15 -16.90 -41.35
CA GLY A 485 30.25 -17.34 -42.42
C GLY A 485 30.14 -16.41 -43.64
N GLY A 486 30.91 -15.33 -43.71
CA GLY A 486 30.67 -14.24 -44.66
C GLY A 486 31.72 -13.92 -45.72
N LEU A 487 32.59 -14.85 -46.14
CA LEU A 487 33.48 -14.66 -47.30
C LEU A 487 33.58 -15.93 -48.15
N GLN A 488 32.46 -16.39 -48.68
CA GLN A 488 32.47 -17.19 -49.91
C GLN A 488 31.96 -16.31 -51.05
N GLN A 489 32.92 -15.76 -51.75
CA GLN A 489 32.80 -15.02 -52.98
C GLN A 489 32.19 -15.96 -54.03
N GLN A 490 30.93 -15.82 -54.35
CA GLN A 490 30.28 -16.44 -55.48
C GLN A 490 30.68 -15.68 -56.73
N THR A 491 31.65 -16.20 -57.43
CA THR A 491 31.89 -15.90 -58.85
C THR A 491 30.79 -16.54 -59.69
N THR A 492 29.89 -15.73 -60.21
CA THR A 492 28.96 -16.13 -61.27
C THR A 492 29.49 -15.64 -62.63
N PRO A 493 29.50 -16.45 -63.67
CA PRO A 493 29.80 -16.03 -65.06
C PRO A 493 28.57 -15.37 -65.68
N ALA A 494 28.82 -14.31 -66.41
CA ALA A 494 27.90 -13.59 -67.27
C ALA A 494 27.48 -14.42 -68.51
N ALA A 495 26.18 -14.40 -68.80
CA ALA A 495 25.56 -14.52 -70.13
C ALA A 495 24.08 -14.19 -69.92
N GLY A 496 23.52 -13.16 -70.53
CA GLY A 496 23.33 -12.85 -71.88
C GLY A 496 21.86 -12.66 -72.18
N ALA A 497 21.48 -11.45 -72.59
CA ALA A 497 20.39 -11.13 -73.52
C ALA A 497 18.91 -11.20 -73.07
N GLY A 498 18.26 -10.08 -73.23
CA GLY A 498 17.00 -10.04 -73.98
C GLY A 498 15.72 -9.60 -73.23
N GLY A 499 15.27 -8.43 -73.58
CA GLY A 499 13.88 -8.22 -74.01
C GLY A 499 12.89 -7.55 -73.07
N ALA A 500 12.71 -6.29 -73.32
CA ALA A 500 11.43 -5.61 -73.60
C ALA A 500 10.25 -5.64 -72.62
N GLY A 501 9.79 -4.48 -72.32
CA GLY A 501 8.36 -4.15 -72.45
C GLY A 501 7.59 -3.81 -71.22
N GLY A 502 7.21 -2.53 -71.08
CA GLY A 502 5.85 -2.03 -70.92
C GLY A 502 5.45 -1.59 -69.51
N ALA A 503 5.53 -0.32 -69.26
CA ALA A 503 4.45 0.67 -69.38
C ALA A 503 3.35 0.63 -68.31
N GLY A 504 3.15 1.79 -67.69
CA GLY A 504 1.85 2.32 -67.30
C GLY A 504 1.58 2.33 -65.79
N GLY A 505 1.50 3.41 -65.19
CA GLY A 505 0.63 4.51 -65.08
C GLY A 505 0.31 4.67 -63.61
N ALA A 506 0.66 5.72 -62.95
CA ALA A 506 0.11 7.06 -62.88
C ALA A 506 -1.11 7.24 -61.97
N ARG A 507 -1.00 8.22 -61.13
CA ARG A 507 -2.02 9.02 -60.46
C ARG A 507 -2.57 8.44 -59.13
N GLY A 508 -2.70 9.23 -58.08
CA GLY A 508 -2.75 10.65 -57.89
C GLY A 508 -3.63 10.94 -56.70
N GLY A 509 -3.34 11.99 -56.00
CA GLY A 509 -4.24 12.93 -55.45
C GLY A 509 -4.71 12.60 -54.00
N GLY A 510 -4.43 13.41 -53.06
CA GLY A 510 -4.86 14.73 -52.71
C GLY A 510 -5.71 14.55 -51.48
N GLY A 511 -5.50 15.19 -50.38
CA GLY A 511 -5.62 16.56 -50.09
C GLY A 511 -6.58 16.78 -48.93
N GLY A 512 -6.28 17.68 -48.02
CA GLY A 512 -7.19 18.43 -47.17
C GLY A 512 -7.42 17.84 -45.77
N GLY A 513 -7.05 18.44 -44.69
CA GLY A 513 -7.12 19.82 -44.30
C GLY A 513 -8.34 20.07 -43.45
N GLY A 514 -8.18 20.40 -42.15
CA GLY A 514 -9.28 20.85 -41.36
C GLY A 514 -8.95 20.92 -39.88
N ARG A 515 -8.57 22.11 -39.46
CA ARG A 515 -8.37 22.53 -38.07
C ARG A 515 -9.67 23.12 -37.51
N PRO A 516 -9.75 23.30 -36.12
CA PRO A 516 -11.00 23.44 -35.34
C PRO A 516 -11.54 24.87 -35.23
N PRO A 517 -12.56 25.10 -34.43
CA PRO A 517 -12.42 25.88 -33.19
C PRO A 517 -13.26 25.29 -32.05
N GLY A 518 -12.93 25.42 -30.79
CA GLY A 518 -12.85 26.56 -29.91
C GLY A 518 -14.22 26.94 -29.28
N ASN A 519 -14.48 26.50 -28.07
CA ASN A 519 -14.97 27.34 -26.97
C ASN A 519 -14.71 26.60 -25.66
#